data_a0bef446f414efad72b3658236ef6a2b
#
_entry.id   a0bef446f414efad72b3658236ef6a2b
#
_cell.length_a   1.000
_cell.length_b   1.000
_cell.length_c   1.000
_cell.angle_alpha   90.00
_cell.angle_beta   90.00
_cell.angle_gamma   90.00
#
_symmetry.space_group_name_H-M   'P 1'
#
loop_
_entity.id
_entity.type
_entity.pdbx_description
1 polymer ?
#
loop_
_entity_poly.entity_id
_entity_poly.type
_entity_poly.pdbx_seq_one_letter_code
_entity_poly.pdbx_strand_id
1 'polypeptide(L)'
;MIPQKLQLKNFLSYHQASLDFTGLHTACICGPNGAGKSSLLEAIAWAIWGKSRAATEDDIISLGEKEVRVDFTFSTHGNIYRVIRGRRRGYSPTLEFQVNTGSKFKSLTQRGVRATQQSIVEHLKLDYETFVNSAYLRQGRADEFMLKRPNERKEIFASLLKLDEYDTLGEKAKDIARQFKAK
;
A
#
# COMPACT_ATOMS: atom_id res chain seq x y z
N MET A 1 -5.57 -7.35 -3.78
CA MET A 1 -5.58 -5.99 -4.37
C MET A 1 -5.23 -6.08 -5.84
N ILE A 2 -6.09 -5.54 -6.74
CA ILE A 2 -5.88 -5.55 -8.20
C ILE A 2 -5.79 -4.09 -8.65
N PRO A 3 -4.66 -3.64 -9.21
CA PRO A 3 -4.51 -2.29 -9.76
C PRO A 3 -5.52 -2.03 -10.87
N GLN A 4 -6.07 -0.82 -10.93
CA GLN A 4 -6.95 -0.38 -12.01
C GLN A 4 -6.38 0.84 -12.72
N LYS A 5 -5.99 1.89 -11.97
CA LYS A 5 -5.46 3.11 -12.57
C LYS A 5 -4.40 3.73 -11.68
N LEU A 6 -3.32 4.21 -12.29
CA LEU A 6 -2.26 4.95 -11.63
C LEU A 6 -2.01 6.26 -12.36
N GLN A 7 -2.09 7.38 -11.65
CA GLN A 7 -1.77 8.70 -12.18
C GLN A 7 -0.67 9.32 -11.32
N LEU A 8 0.36 9.80 -11.98
CA LEU A 8 1.54 10.40 -11.37
C LEU A 8 1.67 11.84 -11.80
N LYS A 9 2.03 12.72 -10.88
CA LYS A 9 2.50 14.07 -11.13
C LYS A 9 3.77 14.31 -10.32
N ASN A 10 4.87 14.63 -10.99
CA ASN A 10 6.17 14.96 -10.42
C ASN A 10 6.72 13.89 -9.44
N PHE A 11 6.57 12.62 -9.79
CA PHE A 11 7.04 11.50 -8.96
C PHE A 11 8.32 10.91 -9.51
N LEU A 12 9.45 11.08 -8.80
CA LEU A 12 10.79 10.64 -9.20
C LEU A 12 11.13 11.14 -10.62
N SER A 13 11.26 10.23 -11.59
CA SER A 13 11.55 10.54 -13.00
C SER A 13 10.32 10.93 -13.84
N TYR A 14 9.12 10.86 -13.27
CA TYR A 14 7.88 11.13 -13.99
C TYR A 14 7.34 12.52 -13.69
N HIS A 15 7.36 13.44 -14.66
CA HIS A 15 6.63 14.70 -14.54
C HIS A 15 5.13 14.48 -14.61
N GLN A 16 4.68 13.64 -15.55
CA GLN A 16 3.27 13.23 -15.65
C GLN A 16 3.18 11.85 -16.30
N ALA A 17 2.37 10.97 -15.70
CA ALA A 17 2.04 9.69 -16.30
C ALA A 17 0.62 9.25 -15.88
N SER A 18 -0.04 8.52 -16.77
CA SER A 18 -1.33 7.89 -16.50
C SER A 18 -1.32 6.50 -17.10
N LEU A 19 -1.52 5.47 -16.25
CA LEU A 19 -1.58 4.07 -16.64
C LEU A 19 -2.94 3.52 -16.27
N ASP A 20 -3.53 2.78 -17.21
CA ASP A 20 -4.77 2.03 -17.00
C ASP A 20 -4.43 0.53 -17.05
N PHE A 21 -4.75 -0.18 -15.99
CA PHE A 21 -4.53 -1.62 -15.83
C PHE A 21 -5.83 -2.41 -15.94
N THR A 22 -6.95 -1.75 -16.25
CA THR A 22 -8.27 -2.38 -16.33
C THR A 22 -8.27 -3.50 -17.37
N GLY A 23 -8.68 -4.69 -16.97
CA GLY A 23 -8.69 -5.86 -17.85
C GLY A 23 -7.34 -6.53 -18.10
N LEU A 24 -6.24 -6.02 -17.53
CA LEU A 24 -4.94 -6.65 -17.64
C LEU A 24 -4.76 -7.73 -16.56
N HIS A 25 -4.41 -8.94 -16.98
CA HIS A 25 -4.02 -10.03 -16.09
C HIS A 25 -2.50 -10.08 -15.90
N THR A 26 -1.76 -9.74 -16.93
CA THR A 26 -0.29 -9.68 -16.92
C THR A 26 0.15 -8.48 -17.74
N ALA A 27 1.13 -7.74 -17.25
CA ALA A 27 1.72 -6.61 -17.96
C ALA A 27 3.25 -6.66 -17.85
N CYS A 28 3.92 -6.30 -18.95
CA CYS A 28 5.38 -6.12 -18.98
C CYS A 28 5.69 -4.64 -19.18
N ILE A 29 6.51 -4.08 -18.28
CA ILE A 29 7.00 -2.71 -18.38
C ILE A 29 8.39 -2.73 -18.98
N CYS A 30 8.52 -2.36 -20.26
CA CYS A 30 9.75 -2.36 -21.00
C CYS A 30 10.34 -0.96 -21.15
N GLY A 31 11.66 -0.87 -21.32
CA GLY A 31 12.38 0.39 -21.55
C GLY A 31 13.83 0.31 -21.10
N PRO A 32 14.68 1.28 -21.46
CA PRO A 32 16.09 1.32 -21.09
C PRO A 32 16.29 1.43 -19.57
N ASN A 33 17.52 1.19 -19.10
CA ASN A 33 17.88 1.39 -17.71
C ASN A 33 17.76 2.90 -17.37
N GLY A 34 17.24 3.21 -16.18
CA GLY A 34 16.98 4.58 -15.78
C GLY A 34 15.65 5.17 -16.24
N ALA A 35 14.90 4.52 -17.16
CA ALA A 35 13.62 5.01 -17.67
C ALA A 35 12.47 5.08 -16.64
N GLY A 36 12.72 4.73 -15.37
CA GLY A 36 11.70 4.85 -14.33
C GLY A 36 10.79 3.63 -14.14
N LYS A 37 11.08 2.47 -14.77
CA LYS A 37 10.24 1.26 -14.67
C LYS A 37 9.91 0.89 -13.21
N SER A 38 10.92 0.84 -12.35
CA SER A 38 10.76 0.54 -10.92
C SER A 38 10.02 1.64 -10.16
N SER A 39 10.08 2.89 -10.64
CA SER A 39 9.40 4.01 -10.00
C SER A 39 7.88 3.91 -10.10
N LEU A 40 7.34 3.20 -11.09
CA LEU A 40 5.89 2.94 -11.19
C LEU A 40 5.39 2.05 -10.06
N LEU A 41 6.11 0.96 -9.76
CA LEU A 41 5.77 0.08 -8.64
C LEU A 41 5.98 0.78 -7.30
N GLU A 42 7.02 1.60 -7.22
CA GLU A 42 7.30 2.42 -6.05
C GLU A 42 6.23 3.48 -5.79
N ALA A 43 5.67 4.07 -6.85
CA ALA A 43 4.55 4.99 -6.73
C ALA A 43 3.31 4.34 -6.11
N ILE A 44 3.02 3.07 -6.45
CA ILE A 44 1.93 2.29 -5.83
C ILE A 44 2.22 2.09 -4.34
N ALA A 45 3.43 1.64 -3.99
CA ALA A 45 3.83 1.44 -2.60
C ALA A 45 3.77 2.75 -1.80
N TRP A 46 4.25 3.85 -2.38
CA TRP A 46 4.17 5.16 -1.75
C TRP A 46 2.73 5.67 -1.59
N ALA A 47 1.88 5.51 -2.60
CA ALA A 47 0.49 5.90 -2.51
C ALA A 47 -0.21 5.23 -1.34
N ILE A 48 -0.07 3.91 -1.20
CA ILE A 48 -0.77 3.11 -0.19
C ILE A 48 -0.13 3.26 1.19
N TRP A 49 1.19 3.05 1.32
CA TRP A 49 1.86 2.96 2.64
C TRP A 49 2.73 4.17 2.99
N GLY A 50 2.93 5.13 2.06
CA GLY A 50 3.85 6.25 2.27
C GLY A 50 5.31 5.83 2.32
N LYS A 51 5.66 4.64 1.83
CA LYS A 51 7.01 4.08 1.84
C LYS A 51 7.63 4.12 0.45
N SER A 52 8.87 4.55 0.37
CA SER A 52 9.68 4.57 -0.86
C SER A 52 11.12 4.23 -0.53
N ARG A 53 11.95 4.01 -1.56
CA ARG A 53 13.40 3.85 -1.42
C ARG A 53 14.14 5.19 -1.30
N ALA A 54 13.47 6.31 -1.49
CA ALA A 54 14.06 7.63 -1.37
C ALA A 54 14.65 7.85 0.04
N ALA A 55 15.80 8.50 0.12
CA ALA A 55 16.49 8.72 1.38
C ALA A 55 15.71 9.67 2.29
N THR A 56 15.09 10.68 1.70
CA THR A 56 14.17 11.59 2.40
C THR A 56 12.80 11.58 1.74
N GLU A 57 11.78 12.01 2.46
CA GLU A 57 10.43 12.10 1.90
C GLU A 57 10.31 13.14 0.77
N ASP A 58 11.21 14.10 0.69
CA ASP A 58 11.24 15.11 -0.36
C ASP A 58 11.95 14.65 -1.63
N ASP A 59 12.77 13.59 -1.56
CA ASP A 59 13.51 13.05 -2.71
C ASP A 59 12.59 12.29 -3.70
N ILE A 60 11.36 12.02 -3.33
CA ILE A 60 10.34 11.50 -4.24
C ILE A 60 9.82 12.54 -5.22
N ILE A 61 9.99 13.84 -4.90
CA ILE A 61 9.55 14.94 -5.76
C ILE A 61 10.57 15.08 -6.89
N SER A 62 10.08 15.09 -8.13
CA SER A 62 10.92 15.28 -9.31
C SER A 62 11.84 16.49 -9.18
N LEU A 63 13.04 16.37 -9.72
CA LEU A 63 14.04 17.44 -9.65
C LEU A 63 13.50 18.74 -10.27
N GLY A 64 13.66 19.85 -9.56
CA GLY A 64 13.14 21.15 -9.96
C GLY A 64 11.68 21.42 -9.58
N GLU A 65 10.94 20.40 -9.14
CA GLU A 65 9.54 20.52 -8.78
C GLU A 65 9.34 20.80 -7.28
N LYS A 66 8.18 21.36 -6.95
CA LYS A 66 7.83 21.75 -5.57
C LYS A 66 6.90 20.76 -4.88
N GLU A 67 6.17 19.97 -5.67
CA GLU A 67 5.14 19.07 -5.17
C GLU A 67 5.07 17.78 -5.99
N VAL A 68 4.57 16.73 -5.35
CA VAL A 68 4.27 15.44 -5.97
C VAL A 68 2.85 15.03 -5.65
N ARG A 69 2.21 14.34 -6.57
CA ARG A 69 0.89 13.72 -6.37
C ARG A 69 0.85 12.36 -7.04
N VAL A 70 0.38 11.37 -6.31
CA VAL A 70 0.07 10.04 -6.82
C VAL A 70 -1.40 9.75 -6.52
N ASP A 71 -2.11 9.30 -7.54
CA ASP A 71 -3.51 8.94 -7.50
C ASP A 71 -3.62 7.48 -7.97
N PHE A 72 -3.99 6.60 -7.08
CA PHE A 72 -4.01 5.16 -7.33
C PHE A 72 -5.39 4.58 -7.06
N THR A 73 -5.99 3.98 -8.08
CA THR A 73 -7.26 3.28 -8.00
C THR A 73 -7.01 1.77 -8.10
N PHE A 74 -7.64 1.01 -7.23
CA PHE A 74 -7.51 -0.45 -7.16
C PHE A 74 -8.81 -1.09 -6.68
N SER A 75 -8.98 -2.39 -6.95
CA SER A 75 -10.08 -3.17 -6.39
C SER A 75 -9.57 -4.18 -5.35
N THR A 76 -10.36 -4.38 -4.32
CA THR A 76 -10.16 -5.43 -3.32
C THR A 76 -11.49 -5.80 -2.67
N HIS A 77 -11.68 -7.10 -2.36
CA HIS A 77 -12.93 -7.62 -1.76
C HIS A 77 -14.22 -7.14 -2.47
N GLY A 78 -14.19 -7.08 -3.80
CA GLY A 78 -15.35 -6.67 -4.60
C GLY A 78 -15.62 -5.17 -4.67
N ASN A 79 -14.87 -4.33 -3.95
CA ASN A 79 -15.01 -2.88 -3.95
C ASN A 79 -13.84 -2.21 -4.68
N ILE A 80 -14.10 -1.03 -5.25
CA ILE A 80 -13.09 -0.18 -5.87
C ILE A 80 -12.76 0.95 -4.92
N TYR A 81 -11.48 1.11 -4.65
CA TYR A 81 -10.93 2.16 -3.77
C TYR A 81 -9.99 3.07 -4.55
N ARG A 82 -9.83 4.28 -4.06
CA ARG A 82 -8.90 5.29 -4.58
C ARG A 82 -8.13 5.92 -3.45
N VAL A 83 -6.82 5.94 -3.57
CA VAL A 83 -5.91 6.63 -2.64
C VAL A 83 -5.22 7.76 -3.40
N ILE A 84 -5.25 8.95 -2.84
CA ILE A 84 -4.57 10.12 -3.39
C ILE A 84 -3.59 10.61 -2.32
N ARG A 85 -2.31 10.52 -2.62
CA ARG A 85 -1.25 11.01 -1.75
C ARG A 85 -0.50 12.14 -2.42
N GLY A 86 -0.28 13.21 -1.67
CA GLY A 86 0.47 14.36 -2.12
C GLY A 86 1.49 14.81 -1.07
N ARG A 87 2.57 15.41 -1.55
CA ARG A 87 3.56 16.08 -0.71
C ARG A 87 4.05 17.34 -1.41
N ARG A 88 4.21 18.39 -0.64
CA ARG A 88 4.81 19.65 -1.08
C ARG A 88 5.94 20.01 -0.12
N ARG A 89 7.10 20.43 -0.67
CA ARG A 89 8.26 20.84 0.12
C ARG A 89 7.87 21.92 1.13
N GLY A 90 8.25 21.72 2.40
CA GLY A 90 7.93 22.64 3.50
C GLY A 90 6.48 22.60 4.01
N TYR A 91 5.65 21.68 3.52
CA TYR A 91 4.26 21.52 3.97
C TYR A 91 3.99 20.11 4.46
N SER A 92 2.95 19.96 5.26
CA SER A 92 2.48 18.64 5.69
C SER A 92 1.98 17.82 4.49
N PRO A 93 2.21 16.49 4.47
CA PRO A 93 1.69 15.61 3.43
C PRO A 93 0.17 15.58 3.45
N THR A 94 -0.42 15.29 2.29
CA THR A 94 -1.87 15.08 2.13
C THR A 94 -2.15 13.62 1.81
N LEU A 95 -3.27 13.10 2.31
CA LEU A 95 -3.72 11.75 2.06
C LEU A 95 -5.24 11.70 2.03
N GLU A 96 -5.78 11.24 0.92
CA GLU A 96 -7.21 11.00 0.76
C GLU A 96 -7.45 9.52 0.48
N PHE A 97 -8.50 8.99 1.09
CA PHE A 97 -8.96 7.63 0.88
C PHE A 97 -10.44 7.65 0.50
N GLN A 98 -10.80 6.93 -0.56
CA GLN A 98 -12.14 6.99 -1.14
C GLN A 98 -12.59 5.59 -1.56
N VAL A 99 -13.90 5.34 -1.55
CA VAL A 99 -14.53 4.13 -2.09
C VAL A 99 -15.51 4.51 -3.21
N ASN A 100 -15.52 3.73 -4.28
CA ASN A 100 -16.49 3.89 -5.36
C ASN A 100 -17.84 3.30 -4.95
N THR A 101 -18.90 4.10 -5.04
CA THR A 101 -20.28 3.68 -4.75
C THR A 101 -21.10 3.43 -6.02
N GLY A 102 -20.42 3.20 -7.17
CA GLY A 102 -21.04 3.01 -8.49
C GLY A 102 -21.14 4.31 -9.28
N SER A 103 -21.73 5.37 -8.71
CA SER A 103 -21.89 6.65 -9.39
C SER A 103 -20.80 7.67 -9.09
N LYS A 104 -20.18 7.60 -7.93
CA LYS A 104 -19.16 8.56 -7.46
C LYS A 104 -18.24 7.95 -6.39
N PHE A 105 -17.09 8.60 -6.17
CA PHE A 105 -16.23 8.30 -5.04
C PHE A 105 -16.73 8.97 -3.77
N LYS A 106 -16.93 8.17 -2.70
CA LYS A 106 -17.25 8.63 -1.36
C LYS A 106 -15.97 8.65 -0.51
N SER A 107 -15.75 9.73 0.23
CA SER A 107 -14.59 9.85 1.11
C SER A 107 -14.68 8.91 2.31
N LEU A 108 -13.57 8.21 2.57
CA LEU A 108 -13.28 7.45 3.79
C LEU A 108 -12.13 8.10 4.57
N THR A 109 -11.68 9.28 4.12
CA THR A 109 -10.58 10.04 4.72
C THR A 109 -10.90 10.36 6.17
N GLN A 110 -9.99 10.04 7.07
CA GLN A 110 -10.09 10.32 8.50
C GLN A 110 -9.43 11.66 8.84
N ARG A 111 -9.59 12.11 10.10
CA ARG A 111 -8.97 13.36 10.56
C ARG A 111 -7.45 13.19 10.69
N GLY A 112 -6.74 13.64 9.68
CA GLY A 112 -5.28 13.62 9.58
C GLY A 112 -4.72 12.41 8.84
N VAL A 113 -3.46 12.55 8.40
CA VAL A 113 -2.77 11.57 7.57
C VAL A 113 -2.59 10.23 8.29
N ARG A 114 -2.24 10.26 9.58
CA ARG A 114 -1.97 9.04 10.36
C ARG A 114 -3.24 8.16 10.50
N ALA A 115 -4.37 8.76 10.84
CA ALA A 115 -5.63 8.04 10.99
C ALA A 115 -6.13 7.51 9.63
N THR A 116 -6.00 8.31 8.55
CA THR A 116 -6.32 7.86 7.19
C THR A 116 -5.41 6.71 6.75
N GLN A 117 -4.11 6.76 7.06
CA GLN A 117 -3.16 5.68 6.76
C GLN A 117 -3.55 4.38 7.46
N GLN A 118 -3.90 4.45 8.72
CA GLN A 118 -4.37 3.28 9.48
C GLN A 118 -5.64 2.70 8.85
N SER A 119 -6.62 3.54 8.49
CA SER A 119 -7.84 3.11 7.81
C SER A 119 -7.57 2.40 6.48
N ILE A 120 -6.59 2.87 5.69
CA ILE A 120 -6.18 2.20 4.45
C ILE A 120 -5.66 0.79 4.74
N VAL A 121 -4.74 0.64 5.71
CA VAL A 121 -4.15 -0.66 6.08
C VAL A 121 -5.22 -1.63 6.59
N GLU A 122 -6.14 -1.15 7.42
CA GLU A 122 -7.27 -1.95 7.95
C GLU A 122 -8.21 -2.46 6.84
N HIS A 123 -8.51 -1.61 5.84
CA HIS A 123 -9.35 -2.01 4.70
C HIS A 123 -8.64 -2.99 3.75
N LEU A 124 -7.34 -2.80 3.55
CA LEU A 124 -6.52 -3.71 2.74
C LEU A 124 -6.22 -5.02 3.45
N LYS A 125 -6.15 -5.00 4.77
CA LYS A 125 -5.62 -6.09 5.61
C LYS A 125 -4.24 -6.56 5.11
N LEU A 126 -3.41 -5.62 4.68
CA LEU A 126 -2.08 -5.84 4.13
C LEU A 126 -1.18 -4.68 4.52
N ASP A 127 -0.19 -4.94 5.37
CA ASP A 127 0.82 -3.97 5.71
C ASP A 127 1.97 -3.93 4.67
N TYR A 128 2.86 -2.96 4.81
CA TYR A 128 3.97 -2.78 3.88
C TYR A 128 4.97 -3.94 3.91
N GLU A 129 5.30 -4.45 5.09
CA GLU A 129 6.24 -5.57 5.27
C GLU A 129 5.71 -6.84 4.59
N THR A 130 4.45 -7.15 4.82
CA THR A 130 3.79 -8.29 4.17
C THR A 130 3.75 -8.11 2.65
N PHE A 131 3.44 -6.89 2.16
CA PHE A 131 3.42 -6.59 0.73
C PHE A 131 4.78 -6.81 0.06
N VAL A 132 5.87 -6.28 0.62
CA VAL A 132 7.22 -6.41 0.02
C VAL A 132 7.82 -7.80 0.15
N ASN A 133 7.33 -8.62 1.06
CA ASN A 133 7.80 -10.00 1.23
C ASN A 133 6.92 -11.03 0.51
N SER A 134 5.77 -10.65 -0.04
CA SER A 134 4.84 -11.58 -0.69
C SER A 134 4.48 -11.22 -2.13
N ALA A 135 4.25 -9.94 -2.40
CA ALA A 135 3.69 -9.48 -3.67
C ALA A 135 4.61 -8.55 -4.46
N TYR A 136 5.59 -7.93 -3.82
CA TYR A 136 6.50 -6.98 -4.44
C TYR A 136 7.96 -7.41 -4.33
N LEU A 137 8.47 -8.09 -5.34
CA LEU A 137 9.89 -8.43 -5.42
C LEU A 137 10.71 -7.20 -5.83
N ARG A 138 11.37 -6.59 -4.85
CA ARG A 138 12.21 -5.42 -5.07
C ARG A 138 13.52 -5.81 -5.76
N GLN A 139 13.96 -4.97 -6.68
CA GLN A 139 15.25 -5.17 -7.36
C GLN A 139 16.40 -5.25 -6.33
N GLY A 140 17.26 -6.27 -6.46
CA GLY A 140 18.39 -6.52 -5.56
C GLY A 140 18.00 -7.04 -4.17
N ARG A 141 16.72 -7.38 -3.94
CA ARG A 141 16.20 -7.88 -2.67
C ARG A 141 15.25 -9.08 -2.83
N ALA A 142 15.41 -9.82 -3.92
CA ALA A 142 14.57 -11.00 -4.18
C ALA A 142 14.76 -12.11 -3.12
N ASP A 143 15.90 -12.12 -2.45
CA ASP A 143 16.27 -13.03 -1.37
C ASP A 143 15.95 -12.49 0.04
N GLU A 144 15.45 -11.26 0.16
CA GLU A 144 15.23 -10.61 1.47
C GLU A 144 14.37 -11.46 2.41
N PHE A 145 13.33 -12.11 1.89
CA PHE A 145 12.51 -13.04 2.67
C PHE A 145 13.32 -14.26 3.15
N MET A 146 14.19 -14.79 2.29
CA MET A 146 15.01 -15.97 2.62
C MET A 146 16.07 -15.66 3.66
N LEU A 147 16.57 -14.42 3.71
CA LEU A 147 17.56 -13.94 4.67
C LEU A 147 16.96 -13.63 6.04
N LYS A 148 15.64 -13.49 6.15
CA LYS A 148 14.96 -13.28 7.43
C LYS A 148 15.09 -14.50 8.34
N ARG A 149 15.11 -14.24 9.66
CA ARG A 149 15.13 -15.31 10.67
C ARG A 149 13.87 -16.18 10.57
N PRO A 150 13.93 -17.46 10.99
CA PRO A 150 12.77 -18.35 10.90
C PRO A 150 11.50 -17.79 11.54
N ASN A 151 11.61 -17.12 12.69
CA ASN A 151 10.47 -16.51 13.38
C ASN A 151 9.85 -15.35 12.57
N GLU A 152 10.68 -14.47 11.99
CA GLU A 152 10.21 -13.37 11.14
C GLU A 152 9.49 -13.88 9.89
N ARG A 153 10.00 -14.96 9.28
CA ARG A 153 9.32 -15.61 8.14
C ARG A 153 7.98 -16.20 8.55
N LYS A 154 7.90 -16.82 9.75
CA LYS A 154 6.66 -17.35 10.31
C LYS A 154 5.63 -16.25 10.54
N GLU A 155 6.03 -15.10 11.07
CA GLU A 155 5.16 -13.92 11.27
C GLU A 155 4.60 -13.39 9.95
N ILE A 156 5.43 -13.29 8.90
CA ILE A 156 4.98 -12.90 7.57
C ILE A 156 3.93 -13.88 7.04
N PHE A 157 4.16 -15.18 7.15
CA PHE A 157 3.17 -16.17 6.74
C PHE A 157 1.90 -16.12 7.61
N ALA A 158 2.03 -15.92 8.91
CA ALA A 158 0.89 -15.76 9.80
C ALA A 158 0.02 -14.56 9.39
N SER A 159 0.64 -13.43 9.08
CA SER A 159 -0.05 -12.24 8.58
C SER A 159 -0.72 -12.47 7.21
N LEU A 160 -0.02 -13.10 6.26
CA LEU A 160 -0.57 -13.44 4.94
C LEU A 160 -1.79 -14.35 5.02
N LEU A 161 -1.72 -15.35 5.89
CA LEU A 161 -2.78 -16.34 6.11
C LEU A 161 -3.83 -15.85 7.13
N LYS A 162 -3.66 -14.63 7.68
CA LYS A 162 -4.55 -14.03 8.69
C LYS A 162 -4.73 -14.93 9.91
N LEU A 163 -3.65 -15.55 10.37
CA LEU A 163 -3.70 -16.48 11.50
C LEU A 163 -3.96 -15.77 12.84
N ASP A 164 -3.72 -14.47 12.93
CA ASP A 164 -4.08 -13.59 14.05
C ASP A 164 -5.60 -13.59 14.34
N GLU A 165 -6.43 -13.83 13.34
CA GLU A 165 -7.88 -14.03 13.56
C GLU A 165 -8.15 -15.28 14.42
N TYR A 166 -7.36 -16.35 14.28
CA TYR A 166 -7.48 -17.57 15.10
C TYR A 166 -7.02 -17.35 16.54
N ASP A 167 -5.95 -16.58 16.75
CA ASP A 167 -5.50 -16.21 18.09
C ASP A 167 -6.58 -15.39 18.81
N THR A 168 -7.20 -14.43 18.13
CA THR A 168 -8.32 -13.64 18.66
C THR A 168 -9.52 -14.53 19.03
N LEU A 169 -9.86 -15.50 18.17
CA LEU A 169 -10.93 -16.48 18.45
C LEU A 169 -10.58 -17.37 19.63
N GLY A 170 -9.31 -17.80 19.73
CA GLY A 170 -8.80 -18.60 20.85
C GLY A 170 -8.92 -17.88 22.20
N GLU A 171 -8.57 -16.59 22.26
CA GLU A 171 -8.74 -15.79 23.50
C GLU A 171 -10.21 -15.61 23.86
N LYS A 172 -11.09 -15.30 22.90
CA LYS A 172 -12.54 -15.23 23.16
C LYS A 172 -13.10 -16.55 23.69
N ALA A 173 -12.67 -17.69 23.12
CA ALA A 173 -13.09 -19.01 23.60
C ALA A 173 -12.63 -19.27 25.04
N LYS A 174 -11.39 -18.89 25.39
CA LYS A 174 -10.87 -18.99 26.76
C LYS A 174 -11.65 -18.14 27.74
N ASP A 175 -12.00 -16.90 27.35
CA ASP A 175 -12.78 -16.00 28.19
C ASP A 175 -14.20 -16.52 28.45
N ILE A 176 -14.85 -17.06 27.43
CA ILE A 176 -16.15 -17.72 27.57
C ILE A 176 -16.04 -18.93 28.52
N ALA A 177 -15.01 -19.76 28.33
CA ALA A 177 -14.80 -20.92 29.21
C ALA A 177 -14.55 -20.52 30.68
N ARG A 178 -13.82 -19.42 30.93
CA ARG A 178 -13.64 -18.87 32.28
C ARG A 178 -14.94 -18.42 32.91
N GLN A 179 -15.81 -17.73 32.14
CA GLN A 179 -17.13 -17.30 32.62
C GLN A 179 -18.04 -18.47 32.99
N PHE A 180 -18.00 -19.56 32.24
CA PHE A 180 -18.78 -20.76 32.57
C PHE A 180 -18.23 -21.53 33.78
N LYS A 181 -16.91 -21.51 34.03
CA LYS A 181 -16.31 -22.14 35.20
C LYS A 181 -16.50 -21.36 36.51
N ALA A 182 -16.83 -20.07 36.41
CA ALA A 182 -17.05 -19.18 37.57
C ALA A 182 -18.51 -19.13 38.02
N LYS A 183 -19.41 -19.80 37.30
CA LYS A 183 -20.81 -20.06 37.71
C LYS A 183 -20.96 -21.44 38.32
#